data_95d0843149257fe839b8288799923b3e
#
_entry.id   95d0843149257fe839b8288799923b3e
#
_cell.length_a   1.000
_cell.length_b   1.000
_cell.length_c   1.000
_cell.angle_alpha   90.00
_cell.angle_beta   90.00
_cell.angle_gamma   90.00
#
_symmetry.space_group_name_H-M   'P 1'
#
loop_
_entity.id
_entity.type
_entity.pdbx_description
1 polymer ?
#
loop_
_entity_poly.entity_id
_entity_poly.type
_entity_poly.pdbx_seq_one_letter_code
_entity_poly.pdbx_strand_id
1 'polypeptide(L)'
;MALLADLTAATDPKLRELARRLAARLFLDVSRRGALRPRGIGKLASLPYRPDGGDLDIDASIEVIAEAHGARHAVDAARLRVRGWVKPGTALCLLVDRSGSMGGKPLATSAVVAAAVAWRAPEDYSVLAFAKDVVVAKSQDVFKDNERVVNDVLSLRGFGTTDLAGALRTAQLQLGRSRAGRRIAVLLSDCRATVEGDVITAAGALDELLIIAPEGDSDEAQRLAEAVGARIACASGPSSVADALSRLLDD
;
A
#
# COMPACT_ATOMS: atom_id res chain seq x y z
N MET A 1 3.22 16.80 -18.86
CA MET A 1 3.79 15.86 -17.87
C MET A 1 5.18 16.31 -17.38
N ALA A 2 6.10 16.79 -18.23
CA ALA A 2 7.35 17.44 -17.80
C ALA A 2 7.09 18.68 -16.89
N LEU A 3 6.06 19.44 -17.14
CA LEU A 3 5.60 20.57 -16.33
C LEU A 3 5.25 20.20 -14.86
N LEU A 4 4.80 18.95 -14.59
CA LEU A 4 4.50 18.49 -13.23
C LEU A 4 5.77 18.19 -12.42
N ALA A 5 6.85 17.80 -13.07
CA ALA A 5 8.14 17.56 -12.43
C ALA A 5 8.83 18.88 -12.04
N ASP A 6 8.73 19.91 -12.90
CA ASP A 6 9.21 21.26 -12.60
C ASP A 6 8.38 21.95 -11.51
N LEU A 7 7.09 21.60 -11.41
CA LEU A 7 6.15 22.12 -10.41
C LEU A 7 6.43 21.61 -8.99
N THR A 8 7.00 20.42 -8.84
CA THR A 8 7.34 19.87 -7.52
C THR A 8 8.69 20.38 -6.99
N ALA A 9 9.57 20.83 -7.88
CA ALA A 9 10.81 21.51 -7.52
C ALA A 9 10.59 23.00 -7.19
N ALA A 10 9.46 23.57 -7.58
CA ALA A 10 9.13 24.96 -7.32
C ALA A 10 8.68 25.17 -5.88
N THR A 11 9.24 26.18 -5.23
CA THR A 11 8.91 26.64 -3.88
C THR A 11 7.54 27.36 -3.82
N ASP A 12 6.82 27.44 -4.95
CA ASP A 12 5.56 28.19 -5.06
C ASP A 12 4.35 27.39 -4.53
N PRO A 13 3.62 27.92 -3.53
CA PRO A 13 2.43 27.29 -2.94
C PRO A 13 1.31 27.01 -3.97
N LYS A 14 1.16 27.87 -5.00
CA LYS A 14 0.13 27.70 -6.04
C LYS A 14 0.42 26.49 -6.93
N LEU A 15 1.66 26.21 -7.20
CA LEU A 15 2.09 25.08 -8.00
C LEU A 15 1.93 23.76 -7.25
N ARG A 16 2.16 23.76 -5.94
CA ARG A 16 1.86 22.60 -5.06
C ARG A 16 0.35 22.30 -5.05
N GLU A 17 -0.49 23.32 -4.97
CA GLU A 17 -1.94 23.15 -4.99
C GLU A 17 -2.43 22.59 -6.33
N LEU A 18 -1.87 23.03 -7.46
CA LEU A 18 -2.16 22.47 -8.78
C LEU A 18 -1.71 21.02 -8.92
N ALA A 19 -0.52 20.67 -8.41
CA ALA A 19 -0.03 19.29 -8.37
C ALA A 19 -0.94 18.39 -7.53
N ARG A 20 -1.46 18.89 -6.40
CA ARG A 20 -2.47 18.20 -5.57
C ARG A 20 -3.76 17.93 -6.33
N ARG A 21 -4.30 18.93 -7.02
CA ARG A 21 -5.55 18.79 -7.79
C ARG A 21 -5.39 17.84 -8.96
N LEU A 22 -4.22 17.83 -9.60
CA LEU A 22 -3.93 16.88 -10.68
C LEU A 22 -3.73 15.46 -10.17
N ALA A 23 -3.02 15.29 -9.06
CA ALA A 23 -2.90 14.02 -8.37
C ALA A 23 -4.29 13.49 -7.98
N ALA A 24 -5.14 14.32 -7.37
CA ALA A 24 -6.50 13.95 -6.99
C ALA A 24 -7.37 13.55 -8.21
N ARG A 25 -7.24 14.20 -9.36
CA ARG A 25 -7.96 13.85 -10.59
C ARG A 25 -7.47 12.55 -11.22
N LEU A 26 -6.15 12.33 -11.28
CA LEU A 26 -5.57 11.07 -11.72
C LEU A 26 -6.00 9.92 -10.79
N PHE A 27 -6.16 10.23 -9.52
CA PHE A 27 -6.67 9.38 -8.46
C PHE A 27 -8.08 8.88 -8.72
N LEU A 28 -9.00 9.82 -9.01
CA LEU A 28 -10.39 9.50 -9.32
C LEU A 28 -10.51 8.67 -10.60
N ASP A 29 -9.63 8.90 -11.56
CA ASP A 29 -9.64 8.17 -12.84
C ASP A 29 -9.10 6.74 -12.67
N VAL A 30 -8.04 6.56 -11.87
CA VAL A 30 -7.51 5.24 -11.52
C VAL A 30 -8.50 4.45 -10.66
N SER A 31 -9.18 5.11 -9.73
CA SER A 31 -10.19 4.47 -8.88
C SER A 31 -11.41 3.99 -9.68
N ARG A 32 -11.82 4.72 -10.72
CA ARG A 32 -12.92 4.32 -11.61
C ARG A 32 -12.56 3.15 -12.51
N ARG A 33 -11.29 3.03 -12.92
CA ARG A 33 -10.79 1.90 -13.73
C ARG A 33 -10.47 0.66 -12.90
N GLY A 34 -10.08 0.85 -11.64
CA GLY A 34 -9.69 -0.22 -10.70
C GLY A 34 -10.83 -0.86 -9.91
N ALA A 35 -12.09 -0.52 -10.19
CA ALA A 35 -13.26 -1.17 -9.60
C ALA A 35 -13.53 -2.56 -10.22
N LEU A 36 -12.47 -3.33 -10.46
CA LEU A 36 -12.59 -4.73 -10.80
C LEU A 36 -13.04 -5.51 -9.55
N ARG A 37 -14.13 -6.25 -9.71
CA ARG A 37 -14.70 -7.10 -8.68
C ARG A 37 -13.60 -8.03 -8.16
N PRO A 38 -13.29 -7.98 -6.87
CA PRO A 38 -12.29 -8.85 -6.31
C PRO A 38 -12.72 -10.30 -6.49
N ARG A 39 -12.08 -11.03 -7.37
CA ARG A 39 -12.16 -12.48 -7.47
C ARG A 39 -11.17 -13.06 -6.46
N GLY A 40 -11.66 -13.57 -5.37
CA GLY A 40 -10.83 -14.23 -4.37
C GLY A 40 -11.71 -15.04 -3.44
N ILE A 41 -11.26 -16.24 -3.07
CA ILE A 41 -11.91 -17.09 -2.08
C ILE A 41 -11.76 -16.38 -0.74
N GLY A 42 -12.86 -15.84 -0.20
CA GLY A 42 -12.87 -15.23 1.12
C GLY A 42 -12.66 -16.28 2.22
N LYS A 43 -12.31 -15.84 3.40
CA LYS A 43 -12.35 -16.66 4.62
C LYS A 43 -13.75 -16.57 5.24
N LEU A 44 -14.35 -17.71 5.58
CA LEU A 44 -15.60 -17.74 6.32
C LEU A 44 -15.32 -17.24 7.74
N ALA A 45 -16.00 -16.19 8.16
CA ALA A 45 -15.84 -15.58 9.48
C ALA A 45 -17.19 -15.32 10.14
N SER A 46 -17.20 -15.31 11.47
CA SER A 46 -18.37 -14.95 12.27
C SER A 46 -18.45 -13.42 12.38
N LEU A 47 -19.53 -12.85 11.85
CA LEU A 47 -19.77 -11.41 11.75
C LEU A 47 -20.96 -11.02 12.64
N PRO A 48 -21.09 -9.75 13.07
CA PRO A 48 -22.32 -9.25 13.65
C PRO A 48 -23.51 -9.48 12.71
N TYR A 49 -24.65 -9.83 13.26
CA TYR A 49 -25.89 -10.04 12.49
C TYR A 49 -26.23 -8.83 11.64
N ARG A 50 -26.58 -9.10 10.37
CA ARG A 50 -27.16 -8.15 9.44
C ARG A 50 -28.30 -8.83 8.71
N PRO A 51 -29.42 -8.15 8.43
CA PRO A 51 -30.60 -8.76 7.77
C PRO A 51 -30.30 -9.38 6.39
N ASP A 52 -29.23 -8.89 5.72
CA ASP A 52 -28.75 -9.31 4.39
C ASP A 52 -27.44 -10.12 4.46
N GLY A 53 -27.05 -10.58 5.64
CA GLY A 53 -25.66 -10.99 5.94
C GLY A 53 -25.45 -12.49 6.17
N GLY A 54 -25.77 -13.38 5.23
CA GLY A 54 -25.32 -14.78 5.32
C GLY A 54 -26.12 -15.65 6.29
N ASP A 55 -25.61 -16.87 6.56
CA ASP A 55 -26.26 -17.86 7.42
C ASP A 55 -25.97 -17.58 8.90
N LEU A 56 -26.95 -17.86 9.78
CA LEU A 56 -26.77 -17.72 11.21
C LEU A 56 -25.61 -18.60 11.71
N ASP A 57 -24.67 -18.00 12.41
CA ASP A 57 -23.60 -18.72 13.13
C ASP A 57 -24.18 -19.25 14.44
N ILE A 58 -24.72 -20.50 14.39
CA ILE A 58 -25.39 -21.13 15.53
C ILE A 58 -24.42 -21.28 16.69
N ASP A 59 -23.19 -21.73 16.43
CA ASP A 59 -22.18 -21.96 17.47
C ASP A 59 -21.84 -20.67 18.23
N ALA A 60 -21.68 -19.56 17.50
CA ALA A 60 -21.38 -18.27 18.11
C ALA A 60 -22.63 -17.55 18.69
N SER A 61 -23.85 -18.03 18.40
CA SER A 61 -25.11 -17.41 18.85
C SER A 61 -25.84 -18.26 19.90
N ILE A 62 -25.39 -19.48 20.17
CA ILE A 62 -26.15 -20.45 20.99
C ILE A 62 -26.43 -19.94 22.40
N GLU A 63 -25.49 -19.25 23.03
CA GLU A 63 -25.67 -18.68 24.37
C GLU A 63 -26.79 -17.64 24.39
N VAL A 64 -26.82 -16.76 23.39
CA VAL A 64 -27.82 -15.70 23.27
C VAL A 64 -29.20 -16.29 23.01
N ILE A 65 -29.27 -17.34 22.19
CA ILE A 65 -30.53 -18.04 21.88
C ILE A 65 -31.02 -18.79 23.12
N ALA A 66 -30.18 -19.49 23.84
CA ALA A 66 -30.49 -20.23 25.05
C ALA A 66 -30.95 -19.30 26.17
N GLU A 67 -30.30 -18.17 26.38
CA GLU A 67 -30.69 -17.13 27.34
C GLU A 67 -32.07 -16.58 27.05
N ALA A 68 -32.34 -16.21 25.80
CA ALA A 68 -33.65 -15.70 25.38
C ALA A 68 -34.75 -16.74 25.56
N HIS A 69 -34.46 -18.01 25.23
CA HIS A 69 -35.43 -19.11 25.41
C HIS A 69 -35.71 -19.35 26.89
N GLY A 70 -34.69 -19.37 27.73
CA GLY A 70 -34.86 -19.55 29.18
C GLY A 70 -35.61 -18.41 29.84
N ALA A 71 -35.39 -17.19 29.42
CA ALA A 71 -36.07 -15.98 29.90
C ALA A 71 -37.45 -15.71 29.24
N ARG A 72 -37.84 -16.51 28.26
CA ARG A 72 -39.08 -16.36 27.48
C ARG A 72 -39.28 -15.00 26.84
N HIS A 73 -38.22 -14.42 26.34
CA HIS A 73 -38.25 -13.16 25.56
C HIS A 73 -37.70 -13.35 24.15
N ALA A 74 -37.89 -12.35 23.29
CA ALA A 74 -37.36 -12.37 21.93
C ALA A 74 -35.81 -12.32 21.93
N VAL A 75 -35.20 -13.01 20.98
CA VAL A 75 -33.75 -12.99 20.81
C VAL A 75 -33.29 -11.60 20.36
N ASP A 76 -32.29 -11.02 21.03
CA ASP A 76 -31.71 -9.76 20.62
C ASP A 76 -30.85 -9.95 19.37
N ALA A 77 -31.34 -9.46 18.23
CA ALA A 77 -30.68 -9.57 16.94
C ALA A 77 -29.27 -8.91 16.92
N ALA A 78 -29.03 -7.88 17.73
CA ALA A 78 -27.73 -7.22 17.80
C ALA A 78 -26.62 -8.11 18.40
N ARG A 79 -27.01 -9.12 19.18
CA ARG A 79 -26.11 -10.09 19.80
C ARG A 79 -25.89 -11.36 18.97
N LEU A 80 -26.69 -11.55 17.92
CA LEU A 80 -26.55 -12.68 17.00
C LEU A 80 -25.32 -12.52 16.11
N ARG A 81 -24.81 -13.64 15.62
CA ARG A 81 -23.68 -13.73 14.69
C ARG A 81 -24.12 -14.46 13.42
N VAL A 82 -23.55 -14.04 12.29
CA VAL A 82 -23.77 -14.69 10.99
C VAL A 82 -22.45 -15.15 10.40
N ARG A 83 -22.46 -16.26 9.69
CA ARG A 83 -21.32 -16.73 8.89
C ARG A 83 -21.33 -16.03 7.55
N GLY A 84 -20.33 -15.21 7.32
CA GLY A 84 -20.16 -14.48 6.06
C GLY A 84 -18.74 -14.66 5.51
N TRP A 85 -18.63 -14.59 4.19
CA TRP A 85 -17.35 -14.58 3.52
C TRP A 85 -16.69 -13.21 3.68
N VAL A 86 -15.60 -13.16 4.43
CA VAL A 86 -14.77 -11.97 4.58
C VAL A 86 -13.54 -12.13 3.69
N LYS A 87 -13.31 -11.16 2.81
CA LYS A 87 -12.03 -11.11 2.12
C LYS A 87 -10.95 -10.81 3.14
N PRO A 88 -9.85 -11.59 3.13
CA PRO A 88 -8.69 -11.20 3.92
C PRO A 88 -8.32 -9.79 3.49
N GLY A 89 -8.21 -8.88 4.45
CA GLY A 89 -7.73 -7.53 4.20
C GLY A 89 -6.37 -7.59 3.53
N THR A 90 -6.06 -6.60 2.71
CA THR A 90 -4.73 -6.42 2.13
C THR A 90 -4.05 -5.26 2.85
N ALA A 91 -2.87 -5.49 3.39
CA ALA A 91 -2.00 -4.45 3.91
C ALA A 91 -0.95 -4.09 2.87
N LEU A 92 -0.70 -2.81 2.69
CA LEU A 92 0.28 -2.30 1.75
C LEU A 92 1.35 -1.50 2.48
N CYS A 93 2.63 -1.72 2.15
CA CYS A 93 3.74 -0.88 2.57
C CYS A 93 4.46 -0.33 1.35
N LEU A 94 4.35 0.97 1.13
CA LEU A 94 5.07 1.65 0.05
C LEU A 94 6.45 2.09 0.51
N LEU A 95 7.47 1.69 -0.23
CA LEU A 95 8.85 2.15 -0.07
C LEU A 95 9.21 3.06 -1.26
N VAL A 96 9.58 4.29 -0.95
CA VAL A 96 9.97 5.30 -1.94
C VAL A 96 11.45 5.58 -1.81
N ASP A 97 12.18 5.26 -2.85
CA ASP A 97 13.59 5.64 -2.98
C ASP A 97 13.73 7.13 -3.25
N ARG A 98 14.57 7.80 -2.45
CA ARG A 98 14.89 9.22 -2.57
C ARG A 98 16.35 9.45 -2.94
N SER A 99 17.04 8.43 -3.43
CA SER A 99 18.44 8.56 -3.86
C SER A 99 18.60 9.53 -5.02
N GLY A 100 19.82 10.02 -5.20
CA GLY A 100 20.13 11.02 -6.25
C GLY A 100 19.95 10.50 -7.68
N SER A 101 20.02 9.18 -7.90
CA SER A 101 19.77 8.52 -9.19
C SER A 101 18.33 8.71 -9.67
N MET A 102 17.42 8.87 -8.72
CA MET A 102 16.01 9.08 -8.96
C MET A 102 15.61 10.52 -9.38
N GLY A 103 16.56 11.41 -9.75
CA GLY A 103 16.42 12.86 -10.04
C GLY A 103 15.07 13.38 -10.56
N GLY A 104 14.55 14.44 -9.95
CA GLY A 104 13.44 15.35 -10.38
C GLY A 104 12.06 14.77 -10.70
N LYS A 105 11.93 13.71 -11.49
CA LYS A 105 10.67 13.05 -11.87
C LYS A 105 10.08 12.11 -10.80
N PRO A 106 10.86 11.49 -9.91
CA PRO A 106 10.40 10.47 -8.99
C PRO A 106 9.46 10.97 -7.91
N LEU A 107 9.61 12.22 -7.47
CA LEU A 107 8.80 12.73 -6.35
C LEU A 107 7.31 12.80 -6.71
N ALA A 108 7.00 13.24 -7.93
CA ALA A 108 5.63 13.23 -8.45
C ALA A 108 5.10 11.80 -8.64
N THR A 109 5.96 10.89 -9.13
CA THR A 109 5.66 9.47 -9.29
C THR A 109 5.37 8.84 -7.93
N SER A 110 6.21 9.11 -6.93
CA SER A 110 6.05 8.62 -5.56
C SER A 110 4.77 9.10 -4.91
N ALA A 111 4.38 10.36 -5.13
CA ALA A 111 3.14 10.91 -4.62
C ALA A 111 1.91 10.23 -5.25
N VAL A 112 1.95 9.93 -6.56
CA VAL A 112 0.88 9.19 -7.23
C VAL A 112 0.77 7.77 -6.71
N VAL A 113 1.90 7.08 -6.49
CA VAL A 113 1.88 5.72 -5.92
C VAL A 113 1.40 5.73 -4.46
N ALA A 114 1.87 6.67 -3.64
CA ALA A 114 1.40 6.82 -2.27
C ALA A 114 -0.11 7.01 -2.21
N ALA A 115 -0.61 7.83 -3.11
CA ALA A 115 -2.03 8.05 -3.26
C ALA A 115 -2.77 6.78 -3.70
N ALA A 116 -2.26 6.02 -4.68
CA ALA A 116 -2.86 4.78 -5.16
C ALA A 116 -2.87 3.68 -4.08
N VAL A 117 -1.79 3.57 -3.31
CA VAL A 117 -1.68 2.66 -2.16
C VAL A 117 -2.71 3.02 -1.07
N ALA A 118 -2.80 4.30 -0.72
CA ALA A 118 -3.77 4.80 0.26
C ALA A 118 -5.23 4.53 -0.16
N TRP A 119 -5.51 4.54 -1.45
CA TRP A 119 -6.83 4.20 -1.98
C TRP A 119 -7.12 2.70 -1.95
N ARG A 120 -6.12 1.88 -2.30
CA ARG A 120 -6.28 0.42 -2.40
C ARG A 120 -6.45 -0.25 -1.03
N ALA A 121 -5.79 0.28 0.00
CA ALA A 121 -5.86 -0.19 1.38
C ALA A 121 -6.03 1.00 2.35
N PRO A 122 -7.18 1.69 2.34
CA PRO A 122 -7.33 3.00 3.01
C PRO A 122 -7.12 2.94 4.51
N GLU A 123 -7.36 1.80 5.14
CA GLU A 123 -7.24 1.61 6.58
C GLU A 123 -5.93 0.92 6.98
N ASP A 124 -5.29 0.21 6.06
CA ASP A 124 -4.14 -0.66 6.37
C ASP A 124 -2.99 -0.47 5.39
N TYR A 125 -2.32 0.68 5.50
CA TYR A 125 -1.12 0.96 4.71
C TYR A 125 -0.10 1.78 5.47
N SER A 126 1.17 1.66 5.06
CA SER A 126 2.28 2.50 5.49
C SER A 126 3.03 3.08 4.29
N VAL A 127 3.71 4.19 4.53
CA VAL A 127 4.57 4.85 3.54
C VAL A 127 5.91 5.15 4.16
N LEU A 128 6.94 4.59 3.58
CA LEU A 128 8.35 4.76 3.95
C LEU A 128 9.06 5.49 2.82
N ALA A 129 9.92 6.39 3.17
CA ALA A 129 10.84 7.02 2.23
C ALA A 129 12.27 6.78 2.71
N PHE A 130 13.12 6.31 1.82
CA PHE A 130 14.46 5.93 2.21
C PHE A 130 15.55 6.52 1.29
N ALA A 131 16.71 6.73 1.88
CA ALA A 131 17.99 7.01 1.27
C ALA A 131 19.04 6.38 2.19
N LYS A 132 19.93 7.17 2.81
CA LYS A 132 20.82 6.71 3.88
C LYS A 132 20.02 6.24 5.11
N ASP A 133 18.97 6.99 5.42
CA ASP A 133 18.07 6.74 6.55
C ASP A 133 16.66 6.46 6.05
N VAL A 134 15.88 5.71 6.84
CA VAL A 134 14.48 5.42 6.54
C VAL A 134 13.58 6.36 7.33
N VAL A 135 12.73 7.11 6.64
CA VAL A 135 11.74 8.00 7.20
C VAL A 135 10.35 7.39 7.05
N VAL A 136 9.64 7.21 8.16
CA VAL A 136 8.27 6.73 8.16
C VAL A 136 7.33 7.91 7.96
N ALA A 137 6.87 8.13 6.74
CA ALA A 137 5.90 9.20 6.43
C ALA A 137 4.50 8.87 6.98
N LYS A 138 4.10 7.58 6.95
CA LYS A 138 2.92 7.04 7.62
C LYS A 138 3.21 5.65 8.16
N SER A 139 2.94 5.43 9.45
CA SER A 139 3.01 4.11 10.07
C SER A 139 1.77 3.28 9.75
N GLN A 140 1.92 1.93 9.73
CA GLN A 140 0.85 1.00 9.38
C GLN A 140 -0.36 1.12 10.31
N ASP A 141 -0.13 1.24 11.58
CA ASP A 141 -1.09 1.22 12.69
C ASP A 141 -1.61 2.60 13.10
N VAL A 142 -1.16 3.68 12.46
CA VAL A 142 -1.55 5.05 12.79
C VAL A 142 -2.38 5.64 11.66
N PHE A 143 -3.57 6.11 11.99
CA PHE A 143 -4.37 6.88 11.03
C PHE A 143 -3.70 8.19 10.69
N LYS A 144 -3.59 8.49 9.41
CA LYS A 144 -3.12 9.76 8.88
C LYS A 144 -3.90 10.10 7.63
N ASP A 145 -4.37 11.33 7.55
CA ASP A 145 -5.09 11.80 6.38
C ASP A 145 -4.27 11.65 5.09
N ASN A 146 -4.89 11.14 4.02
CA ASN A 146 -4.21 10.82 2.77
C ASN A 146 -3.58 12.05 2.10
N GLU A 147 -4.22 13.23 2.22
CA GLU A 147 -3.64 14.48 1.69
C GLU A 147 -2.36 14.86 2.44
N ARG A 148 -2.32 14.64 3.77
CA ARG A 148 -1.11 14.87 4.57
C ARG A 148 -0.01 13.90 4.19
N VAL A 149 -0.33 12.63 3.97
CA VAL A 149 0.66 11.62 3.54
C VAL A 149 1.30 12.02 2.21
N VAL A 150 0.48 12.39 1.22
CA VAL A 150 0.96 12.84 -0.10
C VAL A 150 1.84 14.09 0.04
N ASN A 151 1.43 15.05 0.88
CA ASN A 151 2.22 16.25 1.14
C ASN A 151 3.56 15.97 1.80
N ASP A 152 3.59 15.05 2.76
CA ASP A 152 4.83 14.66 3.42
C ASP A 152 5.78 14.00 2.41
N VAL A 153 5.28 13.09 1.57
CA VAL A 153 6.06 12.48 0.50
C VAL A 153 6.61 13.55 -0.47
N LEU A 154 5.79 14.52 -0.86
CA LEU A 154 6.20 15.62 -1.74
C LEU A 154 7.19 16.60 -1.09
N SER A 155 7.21 16.69 0.24
CA SER A 155 8.13 17.56 0.98
C SER A 155 9.50 16.91 1.24
N LEU A 156 9.61 15.60 1.07
CA LEU A 156 10.85 14.86 1.31
C LEU A 156 11.90 15.24 0.28
N ARG A 157 13.08 15.60 0.76
CA ARG A 157 14.27 15.83 -0.08
C ARG A 157 15.14 14.59 -0.02
N GLY A 158 15.62 14.12 -1.16
CA GLY A 158 16.54 12.98 -1.25
C GLY A 158 17.94 13.43 -1.57
N PHE A 159 18.90 12.88 -0.86
CA PHE A 159 20.33 13.04 -1.13
C PHE A 159 21.09 11.81 -0.64
N GLY A 160 22.17 11.47 -1.33
CA GLY A 160 23.21 10.58 -0.82
C GLY A 160 23.01 9.10 -1.14
N THR A 161 23.46 8.28 -0.22
CA THR A 161 23.53 6.82 -0.32
C THR A 161 22.17 6.16 -0.09
N THR A 162 22.02 4.90 -0.55
CA THR A 162 20.78 4.12 -0.51
C THR A 162 20.95 2.89 0.37
N ASP A 163 20.30 2.88 1.55
CA ASP A 163 20.20 1.70 2.42
C ASP A 163 18.91 0.93 2.10
N LEU A 164 18.98 0.13 1.04
CA LEU A 164 17.84 -0.69 0.60
C LEU A 164 17.52 -1.81 1.59
N ALA A 165 18.54 -2.45 2.17
CA ALA A 165 18.34 -3.53 3.13
C ALA A 165 17.63 -3.04 4.42
N GLY A 166 18.03 -1.86 4.92
CA GLY A 166 17.37 -1.21 6.06
C GLY A 166 15.93 -0.82 5.77
N ALA A 167 15.66 -0.33 4.56
CA ALA A 167 14.31 0.00 4.11
C ALA A 167 13.40 -1.24 4.06
N LEU A 168 13.85 -2.35 3.48
CA LEU A 168 13.10 -3.61 3.40
C LEU A 168 12.81 -4.20 4.79
N ARG A 169 13.79 -4.19 5.71
CA ARG A 169 13.57 -4.60 7.11
C ARG A 169 12.55 -3.71 7.81
N THR A 170 12.58 -2.41 7.56
CA THR A 170 11.59 -1.48 8.12
C THR A 170 10.19 -1.76 7.56
N ALA A 171 10.08 -2.08 6.28
CA ALA A 171 8.80 -2.49 5.67
C ALA A 171 8.24 -3.76 6.29
N GLN A 172 9.08 -4.76 6.54
CA GLN A 172 8.70 -5.98 7.24
C GLN A 172 8.13 -5.67 8.64
N LEU A 173 8.79 -4.79 9.40
CA LEU A 173 8.32 -4.35 10.72
C LEU A 173 6.97 -3.61 10.64
N GLN A 174 6.75 -2.79 9.61
CA GLN A 174 5.48 -2.09 9.41
C GLN A 174 4.37 -3.08 9.06
N LEU A 175 4.58 -3.95 8.09
CA LEU A 175 3.63 -4.98 7.68
C LEU A 175 3.32 -5.99 8.79
N GLY A 176 4.29 -6.26 9.68
CA GLY A 176 4.09 -7.10 10.86
C GLY A 176 3.09 -6.55 11.88
N ARG A 177 2.77 -5.25 11.82
CA ARG A 177 1.73 -4.62 12.68
C ARG A 177 0.31 -4.84 12.14
N SER A 178 0.18 -5.26 10.89
CA SER A 178 -1.11 -5.55 10.26
C SER A 178 -1.60 -6.96 10.60
N ARG A 179 -2.92 -7.10 10.69
CA ARG A 179 -3.62 -8.39 10.80
C ARG A 179 -4.21 -8.84 9.46
N ALA A 180 -3.89 -8.16 8.37
CA ALA A 180 -4.35 -8.53 7.03
C ALA A 180 -3.83 -9.91 6.63
N GLY A 181 -4.63 -10.64 5.86
CA GLY A 181 -4.25 -11.95 5.36
C GLY A 181 -3.25 -11.90 4.20
N ARG A 182 -3.15 -10.76 3.51
CA ARG A 182 -2.18 -10.50 2.44
C ARG A 182 -1.40 -9.23 2.77
N ARG A 183 -0.08 -9.33 2.86
CA ARG A 183 0.82 -8.23 3.20
C ARG A 183 1.82 -8.02 2.09
N ILE A 184 1.76 -6.85 1.46
CA ILE A 184 2.51 -6.54 0.25
C ILE A 184 3.41 -5.34 0.48
N ALA A 185 4.69 -5.47 0.20
CA ALA A 185 5.62 -4.37 0.06
C ALA A 185 5.68 -3.91 -1.41
N VAL A 186 5.50 -2.63 -1.66
CA VAL A 186 5.64 -2.01 -2.98
C VAL A 186 6.88 -1.13 -2.96
N LEU A 187 7.92 -1.54 -3.68
CA LEU A 187 9.19 -0.84 -3.77
C LEU A 187 9.25 -0.01 -5.06
N LEU A 188 9.39 1.29 -4.92
CA LEU A 188 9.63 2.22 -6.02
C LEU A 188 11.10 2.65 -5.99
N SER A 189 11.96 1.97 -6.77
CA SER A 189 13.41 2.16 -6.78
C SER A 189 14.05 1.51 -8.02
N ASP A 190 15.24 1.99 -8.41
CA ASP A 190 16.17 1.32 -9.33
C ASP A 190 16.91 0.14 -8.67
N CYS A 191 16.72 -0.03 -7.36
CA CYS A 191 17.33 -1.05 -6.51
C CYS A 191 18.86 -0.98 -6.40
N ARG A 192 19.48 0.14 -6.74
CA ARG A 192 20.93 0.35 -6.59
C ARG A 192 21.28 0.67 -5.13
N ALA A 193 21.53 -0.38 -4.36
CA ALA A 193 22.02 -0.22 -2.99
C ALA A 193 23.47 0.29 -2.99
N THR A 194 23.74 1.35 -2.25
CA THR A 194 25.08 1.92 -2.08
C THR A 194 25.62 1.75 -0.66
N VAL A 195 24.77 1.33 0.26
CA VAL A 195 25.14 0.93 1.62
C VAL A 195 25.24 -0.60 1.67
N GLU A 196 26.29 -1.11 2.29
CA GLU A 196 26.43 -2.56 2.50
C GLU A 196 25.27 -3.10 3.33
N GLY A 197 24.69 -4.21 2.87
CA GLY A 197 23.61 -4.88 3.54
C GLY A 197 23.10 -6.08 2.75
N ASP A 198 22.59 -7.07 3.45
CA ASP A 198 22.00 -8.24 2.80
C ASP A 198 20.56 -7.91 2.33
N VAL A 199 20.48 -7.38 1.10
CA VAL A 199 19.23 -6.99 0.43
C VAL A 199 18.38 -8.21 0.11
N ILE A 200 19.02 -9.32 -0.32
CA ILE A 200 18.31 -10.56 -0.72
C ILE A 200 17.60 -11.16 0.50
N THR A 201 18.28 -11.34 1.61
CA THR A 201 17.65 -11.85 2.85
C THR A 201 16.56 -10.91 3.34
N ALA A 202 16.77 -9.58 3.30
CA ALA A 202 15.76 -8.61 3.73
C ALA A 202 14.52 -8.62 2.83
N ALA A 203 14.69 -8.77 1.51
CA ALA A 203 13.60 -8.87 0.56
C ALA A 203 12.85 -10.21 0.68
N GLY A 204 13.58 -11.33 0.84
CA GLY A 204 13.01 -12.66 1.01
C GLY A 204 12.24 -12.85 2.33
N ALA A 205 12.43 -11.95 3.31
CA ALA A 205 11.67 -11.96 4.57
C ALA A 205 10.28 -11.29 4.46
N LEU A 206 9.95 -10.67 3.33
CA LEU A 206 8.63 -10.11 3.05
C LEU A 206 7.69 -11.19 2.50
N ASP A 207 6.41 -11.14 2.85
CA ASP A 207 5.43 -12.10 2.35
C ASP A 207 5.24 -11.96 0.84
N GLU A 208 5.18 -10.72 0.34
CA GLU A 208 5.06 -10.38 -1.07
C GLU A 208 5.79 -9.07 -1.36
N LEU A 209 6.65 -9.07 -2.39
CA LEU A 209 7.37 -7.88 -2.85
C LEU A 209 6.99 -7.58 -4.30
N LEU A 210 6.55 -6.36 -4.54
CA LEU A 210 6.31 -5.79 -5.86
C LEU A 210 7.32 -4.68 -6.11
N ILE A 211 8.00 -4.71 -7.26
CA ILE A 211 9.01 -3.71 -7.61
C ILE A 211 8.50 -2.90 -8.79
N ILE A 212 8.57 -1.58 -8.68
CA ILE A 212 8.33 -0.66 -9.78
C ILE A 212 9.63 0.09 -10.03
N ALA A 213 10.28 -0.26 -11.13
CA ALA A 213 11.55 0.32 -11.54
C ALA A 213 11.39 1.41 -12.60
N PRO A 214 12.31 2.39 -12.70
CA PRO A 214 12.33 3.34 -13.79
C PRO A 214 12.54 2.64 -15.13
N GLU A 215 11.81 3.07 -16.17
CA GLU A 215 12.07 2.62 -17.53
C GLU A 215 13.48 3.09 -17.98
N GLY A 216 14.29 2.17 -18.49
CA GLY A 216 15.67 2.43 -18.91
C GLY A 216 16.73 2.32 -17.81
N ASP A 217 16.34 2.07 -16.56
CA ASP A 217 17.26 1.82 -15.44
C ASP A 217 16.66 0.78 -14.48
N SER A 218 16.54 -0.46 -14.95
CA SER A 218 15.84 -1.54 -14.23
C SER A 218 16.69 -2.79 -13.99
N ASP A 219 17.94 -2.81 -14.40
CA ASP A 219 18.78 -4.03 -14.39
C ASP A 219 18.95 -4.60 -12.97
N GLU A 220 19.29 -3.75 -11.99
CA GLU A 220 19.45 -4.20 -10.60
C GLU A 220 18.11 -4.60 -9.96
N ALA A 221 17.04 -3.90 -10.33
CA ALA A 221 15.69 -4.24 -9.89
C ALA A 221 15.24 -5.61 -10.44
N GLN A 222 15.59 -5.93 -11.70
CA GLN A 222 15.31 -7.23 -12.30
C GLN A 222 16.10 -8.34 -11.62
N ARG A 223 17.41 -8.13 -11.37
CA ARG A 223 18.24 -9.09 -10.62
C ARG A 223 17.69 -9.39 -9.22
N LEU A 224 17.28 -8.34 -8.50
CA LEU A 224 16.65 -8.52 -7.21
C LEU A 224 15.34 -9.29 -7.31
N ALA A 225 14.49 -8.94 -8.27
CA ALA A 225 13.20 -9.62 -8.48
C ALA A 225 13.40 -11.11 -8.79
N GLU A 226 14.34 -11.46 -9.66
CA GLU A 226 14.68 -12.86 -9.98
C GLU A 226 15.22 -13.62 -8.76
N ALA A 227 16.09 -12.97 -7.97
CA ALA A 227 16.72 -13.60 -6.81
C ALA A 227 15.71 -13.96 -5.69
N VAL A 228 14.64 -13.18 -5.53
CA VAL A 228 13.66 -13.36 -4.44
C VAL A 228 12.27 -13.77 -4.92
N GLY A 229 12.08 -13.95 -6.22
CA GLY A 229 10.77 -14.30 -6.81
C GLY A 229 9.77 -13.14 -6.73
N ALA A 230 10.22 -11.90 -6.69
CA ALA A 230 9.37 -10.72 -6.68
C ALA A 230 8.81 -10.42 -8.08
N ARG A 231 7.63 -9.79 -8.13
CA ARG A 231 7.06 -9.29 -9.38
C ARG A 231 7.58 -7.89 -9.66
N ILE A 232 7.89 -7.59 -10.92
CA ILE A 232 8.47 -6.32 -11.35
C ILE A 232 7.68 -5.72 -12.52
N ALA A 233 7.55 -4.41 -12.53
CA ALA A 233 7.08 -3.63 -13.67
C ALA A 233 7.94 -2.38 -13.83
N CYS A 234 8.08 -1.91 -15.08
CA CYS A 234 8.77 -0.66 -15.36
C CYS A 234 7.76 0.48 -15.56
N ALA A 235 8.13 1.69 -15.15
CA ALA A 235 7.31 2.87 -15.32
C ALA A 235 8.15 4.06 -15.81
N SER A 236 7.65 4.76 -16.83
CA SER A 236 8.30 5.95 -17.41
C SER A 236 7.94 7.26 -16.70
N GLY A 237 6.99 7.20 -15.76
CA GLY A 237 6.58 8.38 -14.99
C GLY A 237 5.21 8.23 -14.31
N PRO A 238 4.66 9.33 -13.78
CA PRO A 238 3.44 9.31 -12.95
C PRO A 238 2.21 8.70 -13.61
N SER A 239 2.08 8.80 -14.93
CA SER A 239 0.91 8.26 -15.66
C SER A 239 0.97 6.75 -15.83
N SER A 240 2.16 6.18 -16.02
CA SER A 240 2.34 4.74 -16.26
C SER A 240 2.46 3.95 -14.95
N VAL A 241 2.88 4.60 -13.86
CA VAL A 241 3.10 3.93 -12.58
C VAL A 241 1.81 3.42 -11.95
N ALA A 242 0.70 4.14 -12.12
CA ALA A 242 -0.60 3.71 -11.60
C ALA A 242 -1.10 2.44 -12.31
N ASP A 243 -0.92 2.36 -13.62
CA ASP A 243 -1.26 1.18 -14.42
C ASP A 243 -0.32 0.00 -14.11
N ALA A 244 0.97 0.28 -13.87
CA ALA A 244 1.96 -0.72 -13.45
C ALA A 244 1.59 -1.32 -12.07
N LEU A 245 1.26 -0.47 -11.10
CA LEU A 245 0.83 -0.90 -9.78
C LEU A 245 -0.46 -1.72 -9.84
N SER A 246 -1.46 -1.29 -10.61
CA SER A 246 -2.72 -2.03 -10.73
C SER A 246 -2.50 -3.42 -11.32
N ARG A 247 -1.71 -3.56 -12.39
CA ARG A 247 -1.36 -4.86 -12.95
C ARG A 247 -0.68 -5.76 -11.94
N LEU A 248 0.32 -5.25 -11.22
CA LEU A 248 1.05 -6.01 -10.21
C LEU A 248 0.17 -6.45 -9.02
N LEU A 249 -0.86 -5.68 -8.66
CA LEU A 249 -1.74 -6.01 -7.53
C LEU A 249 -2.88 -6.97 -7.91
N ASP A 250 -3.28 -6.98 -9.19
CA ASP A 250 -4.43 -7.76 -9.67
C ASP A 250 -4.04 -9.16 -10.19
N ASP A 251 -2.73 -9.40 -10.47
CA ASP A 251 -2.12 -10.71 -10.76
C ASP A 251 -1.82 -11.48 -9.46
#